data_ae35cc321e2a6f1d67de926139cf09d3
#
_entry.id   ae35cc321e2a6f1d67de926139cf09d3
#
_cell.length_a   1.000
_cell.length_b   1.000
_cell.length_c   1.000
_cell.angle_alpha   90.00
_cell.angle_beta   90.00
_cell.angle_gamma   90.00
#
_symmetry.space_group_name_H-M   'P 1'
#
loop_
_entity.id
_entity.type
_entity.pdbx_description
1 polymer ?
#
loop_
_entity_poly.entity_id
_entity_poly.type
_entity_poly.pdbx_seq_one_letter_code
_entity_poly.pdbx_strand_id
1 'polypeptide(L)'
;MDNPKYITAEEAVQHIQSGDRVFLHGSAATPVHLIKAMQQRHATLKNVELVSITTLGEVDFNHPTWSNSFFFNSLFVSANTRSVVNSANGDYVPVFLSQIPKLFREGFLPLDVAMVQVSPPDVHGYCSLGTSVDIARAAVDNAKYVIAQVNPNMPRTHGDGFIHVSKLDNLVWHASELPEVDYSTKISSAMVTIGEHVASLVDDGATLQLGIGGIPDQVLKNLGNHKNLGLHTEMLSDGVIPLIESGVINNSMKKINRGKSITSFMIGTRRLYDFVNDNPAIRVMDISYANDTSVIRQNPQVTAINSAIELDLTGQVCADSIGTYQYSGIGGQMDFIHGASLSPGGRPIIALPSVTSKGISRIVPFLKEGAGVVTTRGHIHWVVTEYGKVNLFGKSFKQRAKALISLAHPDHREQLERACFERFKV
;
A
#
# COMPACT_ATOMS: atom_id res chain seq x y z
N MET A 1 37.25 0.21 7.97
CA MET A 1 36.67 -0.46 6.80
C MET A 1 37.12 0.28 5.57
N ASP A 2 37.49 -0.42 4.51
CA ASP A 2 37.79 0.22 3.23
C ASP A 2 36.51 0.94 2.75
N ASN A 3 36.70 2.13 2.16
CA ASN A 3 35.56 2.86 1.59
C ASN A 3 34.89 1.99 0.52
N PRO A 4 33.56 1.88 0.54
CA PRO A 4 32.86 1.09 -0.45
C PRO A 4 33.20 1.60 -1.86
N LYS A 5 33.49 0.67 -2.77
CA LYS A 5 33.75 1.01 -4.17
C LYS A 5 32.43 1.24 -4.90
N TYR A 6 32.24 2.46 -5.39
CA TYR A 6 31.11 2.81 -6.23
C TYR A 6 31.46 2.63 -7.71
N ILE A 7 30.50 2.15 -8.50
CA ILE A 7 30.58 2.03 -9.96
C ILE A 7 29.45 2.83 -10.61
N THR A 8 29.45 2.96 -11.94
CA THR A 8 28.37 3.63 -12.66
C THR A 8 27.11 2.76 -12.74
N ALA A 9 25.97 3.37 -13.02
CA ALA A 9 24.72 2.63 -13.21
C ALA A 9 24.81 1.69 -14.44
N GLU A 10 25.45 2.17 -15.51
CA GLU A 10 25.68 1.42 -16.73
C GLU A 10 26.55 0.17 -16.50
N GLU A 11 27.58 0.28 -15.67
CA GLU A 11 28.42 -0.87 -15.27
C GLU A 11 27.61 -1.84 -14.39
N ALA A 12 26.87 -1.34 -13.41
CA ALA A 12 26.12 -2.16 -12.47
C ALA A 12 25.05 -3.02 -13.18
N VAL A 13 24.30 -2.43 -14.13
CA VAL A 13 23.24 -3.16 -14.84
C VAL A 13 23.75 -4.15 -15.89
N GLN A 14 25.08 -4.24 -16.16
CA GLN A 14 25.63 -5.29 -17.07
C GLN A 14 25.42 -6.70 -16.52
N HIS A 15 25.25 -6.86 -15.22
CA HIS A 15 24.96 -8.16 -14.61
C HIS A 15 23.58 -8.72 -14.97
N ILE A 16 22.63 -7.86 -15.39
CA ILE A 16 21.29 -8.29 -15.82
C ILE A 16 21.41 -8.99 -17.19
N GLN A 17 20.90 -10.20 -17.26
CA GLN A 17 20.92 -11.04 -18.46
C GLN A 17 19.49 -11.21 -19.04
N SER A 18 19.41 -11.63 -20.31
CA SER A 18 18.14 -12.00 -20.92
C SER A 18 17.51 -13.20 -20.18
N GLY A 19 16.25 -13.10 -19.88
CA GLY A 19 15.50 -14.11 -19.12
C GLY A 19 15.55 -13.96 -17.62
N ASP A 20 16.32 -12.99 -17.08
CA ASP A 20 16.36 -12.73 -15.63
C ASP A 20 15.04 -12.17 -15.11
N ARG A 21 14.73 -12.51 -13.87
CA ARG A 21 13.70 -11.84 -13.06
C ARG A 21 14.33 -10.80 -12.16
N VAL A 22 13.97 -9.54 -12.38
CA VAL A 22 14.53 -8.37 -11.72
C VAL A 22 13.50 -7.73 -10.79
N PHE A 23 13.76 -7.76 -9.50
CA PHE A 23 12.98 -7.00 -8.53
C PHE A 23 13.34 -5.51 -8.59
N LEU A 24 12.33 -4.66 -8.63
CA LEU A 24 12.45 -3.21 -8.54
C LEU A 24 11.91 -2.73 -7.19
N HIS A 25 12.75 -2.03 -6.43
CA HIS A 25 12.33 -1.42 -5.17
C HIS A 25 11.13 -0.50 -5.38
N GLY A 26 10.18 -0.56 -4.47
CA GLY A 26 8.87 0.10 -4.63
C GLY A 26 8.77 1.48 -3.99
N SER A 27 7.60 2.07 -4.11
CA SER A 27 7.18 3.31 -3.46
C SER A 27 8.17 4.46 -3.72
N ALA A 28 8.42 5.32 -2.75
CA ALA A 28 9.38 6.42 -2.88
C ALA A 28 10.86 5.95 -2.98
N ALA A 29 11.12 4.66 -2.75
CA ALA A 29 12.45 4.06 -2.90
C ALA A 29 12.72 3.50 -4.31
N THR A 30 11.84 3.73 -5.29
CA THR A 30 12.05 3.28 -6.68
C THR A 30 13.40 3.80 -7.22
N PRO A 31 14.34 2.90 -7.64
CA PRO A 31 15.68 3.29 -8.09
C PRO A 31 15.66 3.74 -9.55
N VAL A 32 15.07 4.90 -9.80
CA VAL A 32 14.79 5.44 -11.15
C VAL A 32 16.05 5.50 -12.03
N HIS A 33 17.19 5.87 -11.44
CA HIS A 33 18.45 5.96 -12.18
C HIS A 33 18.93 4.59 -12.69
N LEU A 34 18.87 3.55 -11.84
CA LEU A 34 19.21 2.18 -12.24
C LEU A 34 18.22 1.63 -13.28
N ILE A 35 16.92 1.91 -13.12
CA ILE A 35 15.90 1.45 -14.07
C ILE A 35 16.15 2.07 -15.44
N LYS A 36 16.44 3.38 -15.53
CA LYS A 36 16.76 4.07 -16.79
C LYS A 36 18.01 3.49 -17.45
N ALA A 37 19.06 3.20 -16.69
CA ALA A 37 20.28 2.55 -17.20
C ALA A 37 19.99 1.14 -17.74
N MET A 38 19.18 0.33 -17.04
CA MET A 38 18.74 -0.99 -17.53
C MET A 38 17.94 -0.87 -18.83
N GLN A 39 17.00 0.08 -18.91
CA GLN A 39 16.14 0.28 -20.07
C GLN A 39 16.94 0.70 -21.32
N GLN A 40 18.07 1.39 -21.18
CA GLN A 40 18.97 1.70 -22.32
C GLN A 40 19.56 0.44 -22.96
N ARG A 41 19.57 -0.70 -22.26
CA ARG A 41 20.03 -2.00 -22.78
C ARG A 41 18.96 -2.78 -23.54
N HIS A 42 17.79 -2.19 -23.82
CA HIS A 42 16.66 -2.86 -24.49
C HIS A 42 17.04 -3.55 -25.81
N ALA A 43 18.02 -3.04 -26.56
CA ALA A 43 18.47 -3.65 -27.81
C ALA A 43 19.17 -5.01 -27.60
N THR A 44 19.77 -5.24 -26.43
CA THR A 44 20.57 -6.44 -26.11
C THR A 44 19.86 -7.39 -25.14
N LEU A 45 18.92 -6.90 -24.35
CA LEU A 45 18.15 -7.71 -23.40
C LEU A 45 16.86 -8.26 -24.04
N LYS A 46 16.51 -9.49 -23.68
CA LYS A 46 15.29 -10.18 -24.13
C LYS A 46 14.61 -10.86 -22.95
N ASN A 47 13.29 -10.76 -22.88
CA ASN A 47 12.47 -11.48 -21.90
C ASN A 47 12.91 -11.26 -20.45
N VAL A 48 13.31 -10.05 -20.07
CA VAL A 48 13.58 -9.70 -18.67
C VAL A 48 12.25 -9.45 -17.98
N GLU A 49 11.95 -10.20 -16.93
CA GLU A 49 10.76 -10.02 -16.11
C GLU A 49 11.02 -9.02 -15.00
N LEU A 50 10.28 -7.91 -14.99
CA LEU A 50 10.34 -6.88 -13.95
C LEU A 50 9.26 -7.15 -12.90
N VAL A 51 9.65 -7.26 -11.64
CA VAL A 51 8.74 -7.54 -10.52
C VAL A 51 8.78 -6.39 -9.52
N SER A 52 7.61 -5.83 -9.20
CA SER A 52 7.50 -4.76 -8.19
C SER A 52 6.08 -4.70 -7.60
N ILE A 53 5.98 -3.99 -6.48
CA ILE A 53 4.72 -3.39 -6.01
C ILE A 53 4.59 -1.99 -6.62
N THR A 54 3.91 -1.07 -5.95
CA THR A 54 3.81 0.33 -6.35
C THR A 54 5.18 0.93 -6.69
N THR A 55 5.32 1.51 -7.88
CA THR A 55 6.52 2.28 -8.28
C THR A 55 6.17 3.76 -8.39
N LEU A 56 7.11 4.64 -8.08
CA LEU A 56 7.00 6.09 -8.22
C LEU A 56 8.17 6.65 -9.04
N GLY A 57 8.03 7.89 -9.46
CA GLY A 57 9.04 8.58 -10.26
C GLY A 57 8.77 8.50 -11.76
N GLU A 58 9.61 9.18 -12.52
CA GLU A 58 9.49 9.30 -13.98
C GLU A 58 10.11 8.10 -14.69
N VAL A 59 9.39 6.99 -14.71
CA VAL A 59 9.73 5.77 -15.47
C VAL A 59 8.54 5.38 -16.32
N ASP A 60 8.77 5.19 -17.62
CA ASP A 60 7.81 4.58 -18.52
C ASP A 60 8.08 3.07 -18.60
N PHE A 61 7.09 2.25 -18.32
CA PHE A 61 7.18 0.77 -18.42
C PHE A 61 6.47 0.23 -19.67
N ASN A 62 5.80 1.08 -20.44
CA ASN A 62 5.02 0.67 -21.61
C ASN A 62 5.51 1.30 -22.92
N HIS A 63 6.79 1.65 -23.00
CA HIS A 63 7.34 2.20 -24.23
C HIS A 63 7.40 1.13 -25.33
N PRO A 64 6.95 1.40 -26.57
CA PRO A 64 6.86 0.39 -27.63
C PRO A 64 8.18 -0.33 -27.96
N THR A 65 9.33 0.36 -27.81
CA THR A 65 10.66 -0.24 -28.09
C THR A 65 11.07 -1.30 -27.07
N TRP A 66 10.38 -1.42 -25.94
CA TRP A 66 10.74 -2.34 -24.85
C TRP A 66 9.94 -3.64 -24.84
N SER A 67 8.92 -3.76 -25.69
CA SER A 67 7.98 -4.90 -25.71
C SER A 67 8.62 -6.28 -25.87
N ASN A 68 9.78 -6.36 -26.51
CA ASN A 68 10.52 -7.63 -26.65
C ASN A 68 11.61 -7.83 -25.58
N SER A 69 11.83 -6.83 -24.75
CA SER A 69 12.94 -6.79 -23.80
C SER A 69 12.47 -6.98 -22.38
N PHE A 70 11.37 -6.32 -22.01
CA PHE A 70 10.87 -6.28 -20.64
C PHE A 70 9.41 -6.69 -20.58
N PHE A 71 9.08 -7.54 -19.62
CA PHE A 71 7.73 -7.91 -19.23
C PHE A 71 7.49 -7.47 -17.79
N PHE A 72 6.44 -6.71 -17.51
CA PHE A 72 6.17 -6.19 -16.18
C PHE A 72 5.17 -7.07 -15.42
N ASN A 73 5.63 -7.83 -14.43
CA ASN A 73 4.81 -8.67 -13.58
C ASN A 73 4.54 -7.96 -12.24
N SER A 74 3.39 -7.32 -12.13
CA SER A 74 3.04 -6.49 -10.98
C SER A 74 2.50 -7.31 -9.81
N LEU A 75 2.99 -7.06 -8.61
CA LEU A 75 2.42 -7.58 -7.36
C LEU A 75 1.45 -6.60 -6.70
N PHE A 76 1.45 -5.34 -7.16
CA PHE A 76 0.46 -4.30 -6.83
C PHE A 76 0.52 -3.20 -7.90
N VAL A 77 -0.56 -3.00 -8.62
CA VAL A 77 -0.61 -2.08 -9.76
C VAL A 77 -0.72 -0.63 -9.30
N SER A 78 0.19 0.21 -9.77
CA SER A 78 0.25 1.65 -9.52
C SER A 78 -0.08 2.48 -10.76
N ALA A 79 -0.19 3.79 -10.60
CA ALA A 79 -0.61 4.67 -11.68
C ALA A 79 0.28 4.57 -12.93
N ASN A 80 1.61 4.44 -12.75
CA ASN A 80 2.58 4.35 -13.83
C ASN A 80 2.73 2.94 -14.42
N THR A 81 2.13 1.92 -13.80
CA THR A 81 2.17 0.53 -14.30
C THR A 81 0.85 0.04 -14.87
N ARG A 82 -0.26 0.80 -14.71
CA ARG A 82 -1.59 0.39 -15.20
C ARG A 82 -1.61 0.11 -16.70
N SER A 83 -0.96 0.95 -17.49
CA SER A 83 -0.96 0.81 -18.94
C SER A 83 -0.24 -0.46 -19.37
N VAL A 84 0.90 -0.79 -18.78
CA VAL A 84 1.67 -1.98 -19.13
C VAL A 84 0.98 -3.25 -18.61
N VAL A 85 0.45 -3.26 -17.41
CA VAL A 85 -0.23 -4.42 -16.81
C VAL A 85 -1.50 -4.81 -17.60
N ASN A 86 -2.22 -3.83 -18.14
CA ASN A 86 -3.41 -4.08 -18.97
C ASN A 86 -3.07 -4.21 -20.47
N SER A 87 -1.81 -4.52 -20.81
CA SER A 87 -1.33 -4.75 -22.19
C SER A 87 -0.72 -6.16 -22.33
N ALA A 88 -0.25 -6.49 -23.53
CA ALA A 88 0.45 -7.75 -23.77
C ALA A 88 1.86 -7.81 -23.11
N ASN A 89 2.38 -6.69 -22.62
CA ASN A 89 3.73 -6.59 -22.05
C ASN A 89 3.75 -6.63 -20.52
N GLY A 90 2.63 -6.93 -19.87
CA GLY A 90 2.55 -7.03 -18.43
C GLY A 90 1.40 -7.88 -17.96
N ASP A 91 1.43 -8.19 -16.64
CA ASP A 91 0.40 -8.96 -15.95
C ASP A 91 0.37 -8.59 -14.46
N TYR A 92 -0.58 -9.16 -13.73
CA TYR A 92 -0.76 -8.96 -12.31
C TYR A 92 -0.84 -10.31 -11.57
N VAL A 93 -0.08 -10.44 -10.50
CA VAL A 93 -0.15 -11.58 -9.59
C VAL A 93 -1.08 -11.24 -8.42
N PRO A 94 -2.28 -11.84 -8.35
CA PRO A 94 -3.20 -11.61 -7.24
C PRO A 94 -2.69 -12.31 -5.97
N VAL A 95 -2.23 -11.52 -5.03
CA VAL A 95 -1.64 -12.00 -3.77
C VAL A 95 -1.89 -10.99 -2.64
N PHE A 96 -2.09 -11.46 -1.41
CA PHE A 96 -2.11 -10.59 -0.23
C PHE A 96 -0.71 -10.01 0.00
N LEU A 97 -0.66 -8.73 0.38
CA LEU A 97 0.63 -8.05 0.56
C LEU A 97 1.50 -8.75 1.61
N SER A 98 0.89 -9.26 2.69
CA SER A 98 1.57 -10.06 3.73
C SER A 98 2.25 -11.32 3.20
N GLN A 99 1.79 -11.87 2.08
CA GLN A 99 2.28 -13.13 1.52
C GLN A 99 3.34 -12.97 0.43
N ILE A 100 3.55 -11.76 -0.08
CA ILE A 100 4.56 -11.53 -1.13
C ILE A 100 5.96 -11.96 -0.70
N PRO A 101 6.47 -11.66 0.52
CA PRO A 101 7.77 -12.14 0.96
C PRO A 101 7.93 -13.67 0.90
N LYS A 102 6.83 -14.42 1.09
CA LYS A 102 6.83 -15.88 0.97
C LYS A 102 7.12 -16.34 -0.47
N LEU A 103 6.64 -15.59 -1.48
CA LEU A 103 6.91 -15.92 -2.88
C LEU A 103 8.42 -15.92 -3.19
N PHE A 104 9.17 -15.01 -2.58
CA PHE A 104 10.62 -14.93 -2.72
C PHE A 104 11.34 -15.96 -1.85
N ARG A 105 10.99 -16.05 -0.56
CA ARG A 105 11.65 -16.92 0.43
C ARG A 105 11.49 -18.40 0.13
N GLU A 106 10.34 -18.82 -0.40
CA GLU A 106 10.06 -20.23 -0.71
C GLU A 106 10.30 -20.56 -2.20
N GLY A 107 10.75 -19.59 -3.00
CA GLY A 107 11.13 -19.80 -4.40
C GLY A 107 9.95 -19.99 -5.37
N PHE A 108 8.73 -19.58 -5.00
CA PHE A 108 7.61 -19.52 -5.95
C PHE A 108 7.83 -18.46 -7.03
N LEU A 109 8.51 -17.37 -6.66
CA LEU A 109 8.91 -16.30 -7.57
C LEU A 109 10.40 -15.99 -7.30
N PRO A 110 11.32 -16.85 -7.78
CA PRO A 110 12.76 -16.68 -7.54
C PRO A 110 13.27 -15.42 -8.23
N LEU A 111 14.17 -14.69 -7.58
CA LEU A 111 14.75 -13.44 -8.08
C LEU A 111 16.20 -13.65 -8.51
N ASP A 112 16.53 -13.25 -9.75
CA ASP A 112 17.91 -13.26 -10.23
C ASP A 112 18.62 -11.99 -9.77
N VAL A 113 18.00 -10.82 -9.91
CA VAL A 113 18.55 -9.54 -9.51
C VAL A 113 17.55 -8.75 -8.65
N ALA A 114 18.04 -8.10 -7.60
CA ALA A 114 17.29 -7.07 -6.88
C ALA A 114 17.94 -5.69 -7.11
N MET A 115 17.19 -4.75 -7.67
CA MET A 115 17.58 -3.35 -7.77
C MET A 115 16.91 -2.55 -6.67
N VAL A 116 17.69 -2.06 -5.70
CA VAL A 116 17.18 -1.32 -4.54
C VAL A 116 17.79 0.07 -4.44
N GLN A 117 17.13 0.96 -3.71
CA GLN A 117 17.66 2.25 -3.32
C GLN A 117 17.84 2.28 -1.80
N VAL A 118 18.99 2.74 -1.32
CA VAL A 118 19.36 2.69 0.09
C VAL A 118 20.00 4.01 0.54
N SER A 119 20.01 4.24 1.85
CA SER A 119 20.81 5.33 2.45
C SER A 119 22.31 5.05 2.32
N PRO A 120 23.17 6.05 2.47
CA PRO A 120 24.61 5.81 2.67
C PRO A 120 24.87 4.86 3.85
N PRO A 121 25.94 4.06 3.79
CA PRO A 121 26.33 3.21 4.91
C PRO A 121 26.76 4.04 6.12
N ASP A 122 26.38 3.58 7.30
CA ASP A 122 26.85 4.14 8.56
C ASP A 122 28.29 3.70 8.89
N VAL A 123 28.79 4.14 10.05
CA VAL A 123 30.16 3.79 10.52
C VAL A 123 30.37 2.29 10.74
N HIS A 124 29.32 1.51 10.79
CA HIS A 124 29.32 0.06 10.92
C HIS A 124 29.07 -0.67 9.60
N GLY A 125 28.92 0.06 8.49
CA GLY A 125 28.68 -0.49 7.15
C GLY A 125 27.22 -0.83 6.87
N TYR A 126 26.23 -0.33 7.65
CA TYR A 126 24.84 -0.59 7.43
C TYR A 126 24.14 0.54 6.64
N CYS A 127 23.54 0.19 5.53
CA CYS A 127 22.58 1.01 4.79
C CYS A 127 21.16 0.77 5.30
N SER A 128 20.26 1.75 5.11
CA SER A 128 18.83 1.57 5.32
C SER A 128 18.09 1.47 3.99
N LEU A 129 17.12 0.57 3.88
CA LEU A 129 16.13 0.54 2.78
C LEU A 129 15.20 1.77 2.79
N GLY A 130 15.30 2.60 3.82
CA GLY A 130 14.65 3.91 3.89
C GLY A 130 13.14 3.85 3.88
N THR A 131 12.55 4.44 2.84
CA THR A 131 11.10 4.67 2.76
C THR A 131 10.27 3.43 2.44
N SER A 132 10.88 2.29 2.09
CA SER A 132 10.16 1.07 1.69
C SER A 132 10.95 -0.16 2.10
N VAL A 133 10.54 -0.82 3.18
CA VAL A 133 11.14 -2.07 3.69
C VAL A 133 10.29 -3.26 3.25
N ASP A 134 9.02 -3.14 3.32
CA ASP A 134 7.92 -4.00 2.86
C ASP A 134 8.36 -5.37 2.32
N ILE A 135 8.37 -5.54 1.00
CA ILE A 135 8.85 -6.75 0.32
C ILE A 135 10.32 -6.65 -0.08
N ALA A 136 10.92 -5.45 -0.01
CA ALA A 136 12.29 -5.20 -0.44
C ALA A 136 13.30 -5.94 0.45
N ARG A 137 13.03 -6.07 1.75
CA ARG A 137 13.85 -6.88 2.66
C ARG A 137 13.94 -8.33 2.18
N ALA A 138 12.81 -8.95 1.89
CA ALA A 138 12.77 -10.32 1.39
C ALA A 138 13.43 -10.45 0.01
N ALA A 139 13.28 -9.45 -0.86
CA ALA A 139 13.91 -9.44 -2.17
C ALA A 139 15.44 -9.42 -2.06
N VAL A 140 16.01 -8.55 -1.22
CA VAL A 140 17.48 -8.48 -0.99
C VAL A 140 18.00 -9.79 -0.39
N ASP A 141 17.28 -10.38 0.56
CA ASP A 141 17.72 -11.60 1.23
C ASP A 141 17.71 -12.85 0.31
N ASN A 142 16.93 -12.80 -0.81
CA ASN A 142 16.70 -13.99 -1.66
C ASN A 142 17.10 -13.81 -3.14
N ALA A 143 17.46 -12.61 -3.59
CA ALA A 143 18.00 -12.41 -4.93
C ALA A 143 19.42 -13.00 -5.04
N LYS A 144 19.75 -13.51 -6.23
CA LYS A 144 21.13 -14.02 -6.50
C LYS A 144 22.15 -12.89 -6.58
N TYR A 145 21.72 -11.68 -6.96
CA TYR A 145 22.56 -10.50 -7.14
C TYR A 145 21.84 -9.23 -6.72
N VAL A 146 22.47 -8.35 -5.97
CA VAL A 146 21.86 -7.12 -5.45
C VAL A 146 22.60 -5.89 -5.93
N ILE A 147 21.91 -5.02 -6.67
CA ILE A 147 22.38 -3.72 -7.14
C ILE A 147 21.72 -2.62 -6.31
N ALA A 148 22.52 -1.83 -5.61
CA ALA A 148 22.02 -0.76 -4.74
C ALA A 148 22.39 0.63 -5.26
N GLN A 149 21.38 1.46 -5.52
CA GLN A 149 21.53 2.90 -5.66
C GLN A 149 21.66 3.52 -4.27
N VAL A 150 22.82 4.05 -3.96
CA VAL A 150 23.08 4.73 -2.68
C VAL A 150 22.74 6.21 -2.84
N ASN A 151 21.68 6.64 -2.15
CA ASN A 151 21.15 8.00 -2.24
C ASN A 151 21.30 8.72 -0.88
N PRO A 152 22.06 9.82 -0.78
CA PRO A 152 22.20 10.58 0.47
C PRO A 152 20.90 11.22 0.96
N ASN A 153 19.89 11.37 0.10
CA ASN A 153 18.56 11.88 0.45
C ASN A 153 17.59 10.79 0.97
N MET A 154 18.01 9.51 0.93
CA MET A 154 17.22 8.40 1.50
C MET A 154 17.29 8.46 3.02
N PRO A 155 16.15 8.58 3.75
CA PRO A 155 16.15 8.61 5.19
C PRO A 155 16.65 7.30 5.78
N ARG A 156 17.38 7.40 6.88
CA ARG A 156 17.76 6.27 7.70
C ARG A 156 16.61 5.89 8.61
N THR A 157 15.89 4.84 8.30
CA THR A 157 14.74 4.37 9.07
C THR A 157 15.09 3.18 9.95
N HIS A 158 14.45 3.09 11.12
CA HIS A 158 14.63 2.00 12.08
C HIS A 158 13.67 0.83 11.81
N GLY A 159 14.08 -0.39 12.09
CA GLY A 159 13.30 -1.61 11.92
C GLY A 159 14.05 -2.68 11.13
N ASP A 160 13.38 -3.34 10.20
CA ASP A 160 13.95 -4.46 9.44
C ASP A 160 14.73 -4.03 8.20
N GLY A 161 14.83 -2.72 7.94
CA GLY A 161 15.41 -2.16 6.71
C GLY A 161 16.93 -2.06 6.70
N PHE A 162 17.66 -2.44 7.77
CA PHE A 162 19.11 -2.36 7.79
C PHE A 162 19.77 -3.51 7.04
N ILE A 163 20.65 -3.16 6.08
CA ILE A 163 21.41 -4.10 5.25
C ILE A 163 22.87 -3.73 5.31
N HIS A 164 23.73 -4.67 5.67
CA HIS A 164 25.17 -4.46 5.64
C HIS A 164 25.68 -4.46 4.20
N VAL A 165 26.64 -3.59 3.86
CA VAL A 165 27.19 -3.43 2.51
C VAL A 165 27.71 -4.73 1.90
N SER A 166 28.13 -5.72 2.71
CA SER A 166 28.57 -7.03 2.24
C SER A 166 27.44 -7.89 1.61
N LYS A 167 26.18 -7.44 1.70
CA LYS A 167 25.03 -8.06 1.05
C LYS A 167 24.63 -7.36 -0.26
N LEU A 168 25.35 -6.33 -0.64
CA LEU A 168 25.13 -5.52 -1.81
C LEU A 168 26.30 -5.74 -2.78
N ASP A 169 26.03 -6.38 -3.92
CA ASP A 169 27.09 -6.78 -4.86
C ASP A 169 27.64 -5.58 -5.62
N ASN A 170 26.77 -4.65 -6.01
CA ASN A 170 27.18 -3.39 -6.65
C ASN A 170 26.55 -2.19 -5.95
N LEU A 171 27.36 -1.16 -5.76
CA LEU A 171 26.95 0.12 -5.19
C LEU A 171 27.10 1.22 -6.23
N VAL A 172 26.02 1.95 -6.49
CA VAL A 172 25.98 3.10 -7.40
C VAL A 172 25.64 4.34 -6.60
N TRP A 173 26.57 5.29 -6.49
CA TRP A 173 26.29 6.56 -5.81
C TRP A 173 25.49 7.47 -6.74
N HIS A 174 24.28 7.83 -6.32
CA HIS A 174 23.43 8.75 -7.07
C HIS A 174 22.57 9.59 -6.13
N ALA A 175 22.92 10.88 -5.99
CA ALA A 175 22.13 11.83 -5.22
C ALA A 175 20.92 12.28 -6.05
N SER A 176 19.72 12.00 -5.57
CA SER A 176 18.47 12.43 -6.21
C SER A 176 17.40 12.72 -5.15
N GLU A 177 16.50 13.63 -5.45
CA GLU A 177 15.32 13.82 -4.61
C GLU A 177 14.41 12.57 -4.68
N LEU A 178 13.77 12.26 -3.55
CA LEU A 178 12.79 11.19 -3.51
C LEU A 178 11.47 11.67 -4.13
N PRO A 179 10.73 10.80 -4.81
CA PRO A 179 9.39 11.15 -5.30
C PRO A 179 8.48 11.59 -4.15
N GLU A 180 7.79 12.72 -4.34
CA GLU A 180 6.84 13.27 -3.38
C GLU A 180 5.41 13.13 -3.88
N VAL A 181 4.48 12.86 -2.96
CA VAL A 181 3.05 12.84 -3.22
C VAL A 181 2.32 13.58 -2.10
N ASP A 182 1.65 14.67 -2.45
CA ASP A 182 0.79 15.41 -1.52
C ASP A 182 -0.67 14.97 -1.70
N TYR A 183 -1.19 14.24 -0.72
CA TYR A 183 -2.58 13.77 -0.71
C TYR A 183 -3.58 14.83 -0.23
N SER A 184 -3.13 15.96 0.29
CA SER A 184 -3.99 17.01 0.84
C SER A 184 -4.67 17.89 -0.22
N THR A 185 -4.27 17.80 -1.49
CA THR A 185 -4.61 18.77 -2.54
C THR A 185 -5.94 18.51 -3.26
N LYS A 186 -6.49 17.33 -3.20
CA LYS A 186 -7.72 16.94 -3.94
C LYS A 186 -8.82 16.44 -2.99
N ILE A 187 -9.36 17.36 -2.18
CA ILE A 187 -10.37 17.05 -1.17
C ILE A 187 -11.75 17.52 -1.66
N SER A 188 -12.71 16.61 -1.69
CA SER A 188 -14.13 16.91 -1.94
C SER A 188 -14.91 17.05 -0.63
N SER A 189 -16.08 17.72 -0.67
CA SER A 189 -16.99 17.80 0.49
C SER A 189 -17.42 16.43 1.00
N ALA A 190 -17.66 15.47 0.10
CA ALA A 190 -17.96 14.10 0.47
C ALA A 190 -16.85 13.46 1.30
N MET A 191 -15.56 13.67 0.94
CA MET A 191 -14.42 13.14 1.71
C MET A 191 -14.34 13.76 3.12
N VAL A 192 -14.66 15.05 3.27
CA VAL A 192 -14.70 15.71 4.59
C VAL A 192 -15.74 15.04 5.48
N THR A 193 -16.99 14.92 4.99
CA THR A 193 -18.08 14.29 5.75
C THR A 193 -17.78 12.82 6.08
N ILE A 194 -17.22 12.06 5.13
CA ILE A 194 -16.76 10.69 5.38
C ILE A 194 -15.70 10.65 6.49
N GLY A 195 -14.75 11.58 6.45
CA GLY A 195 -13.71 11.71 7.48
C GLY A 195 -14.29 11.91 8.89
N GLU A 196 -15.30 12.79 9.01
CA GLU A 196 -16.03 13.01 10.27
C GLU A 196 -16.77 11.75 10.74
N HIS A 197 -17.48 11.08 9.82
CA HIS A 197 -18.20 9.85 10.14
C HIS A 197 -17.27 8.73 10.60
N VAL A 198 -16.12 8.56 9.94
CA VAL A 198 -15.13 7.55 10.30
C VAL A 198 -14.47 7.89 11.63
N ALA A 199 -14.06 9.16 11.84
CA ALA A 199 -13.44 9.59 13.09
C ALA A 199 -14.36 9.34 14.30
N SER A 200 -15.68 9.49 14.14
CA SER A 200 -16.68 9.18 15.18
C SER A 200 -16.82 7.68 15.51
N LEU A 201 -16.16 6.80 14.73
CA LEU A 201 -16.05 5.36 15.03
C LEU A 201 -14.73 5.02 15.71
N VAL A 202 -13.81 5.95 15.88
CA VAL A 202 -12.53 5.73 16.56
C VAL A 202 -12.70 5.97 18.05
N ASP A 203 -12.33 5.02 18.89
CA ASP A 203 -12.32 5.19 20.34
C ASP A 203 -10.94 5.68 20.83
N ASP A 204 -10.89 6.34 22.00
CA ASP A 204 -9.63 6.62 22.68
C ASP A 204 -8.87 5.31 22.94
N GLY A 205 -7.56 5.32 22.72
CA GLY A 205 -6.72 4.14 22.88
C GLY A 205 -6.75 3.16 21.69
N ALA A 206 -7.56 3.41 20.66
CA ALA A 206 -7.59 2.56 19.45
C ALA A 206 -6.25 2.52 18.74
N THR A 207 -5.96 1.37 18.13
CA THR A 207 -4.80 1.22 17.23
C THR A 207 -5.26 1.38 15.78
N LEU A 208 -4.73 2.39 15.12
CA LEU A 208 -5.14 2.78 13.76
C LEU A 208 -4.35 2.05 12.68
N GLN A 209 -5.05 1.66 11.62
CA GLN A 209 -4.52 1.42 10.29
C GLN A 209 -5.26 2.32 9.31
N LEU A 210 -4.50 2.98 8.44
CA LEU A 210 -5.06 3.87 7.42
C LEU A 210 -4.41 3.55 6.07
N GLY A 211 -5.22 3.63 5.00
CA GLY A 211 -4.73 3.71 3.63
C GLY A 211 -4.20 5.12 3.30
N ILE A 212 -4.02 5.38 2.03
CA ILE A 212 -3.62 6.69 1.48
C ILE A 212 -4.79 7.39 0.80
N GLY A 213 -4.67 8.71 0.65
CA GLY A 213 -5.59 9.54 -0.11
C GLY A 213 -6.46 10.46 0.75
N GLY A 214 -7.37 11.15 0.10
CA GLY A 214 -8.14 12.21 0.74
C GLY A 214 -9.00 11.78 1.92
N ILE A 215 -9.59 10.58 1.90
CA ILE A 215 -10.41 10.09 3.04
C ILE A 215 -9.55 9.85 4.27
N PRO A 216 -8.46 9.06 4.24
CA PRO A 216 -7.57 8.91 5.39
C PRO A 216 -7.06 10.22 5.96
N ASP A 217 -6.68 11.17 5.10
CA ASP A 217 -6.24 12.50 5.55
C ASP A 217 -7.34 13.27 6.28
N GLN A 218 -8.60 13.20 5.79
CA GLN A 218 -9.72 13.84 6.49
C GLN A 218 -10.05 13.14 7.81
N VAL A 219 -9.91 11.82 7.90
CA VAL A 219 -10.04 11.11 9.18
C VAL A 219 -9.00 11.63 10.17
N LEU A 220 -7.71 11.65 9.81
CA LEU A 220 -6.63 12.12 10.68
C LEU A 220 -6.86 13.54 11.20
N LYS A 221 -7.33 14.46 10.34
CA LYS A 221 -7.67 15.84 10.74
C LYS A 221 -8.74 15.90 11.85
N ASN A 222 -9.65 14.94 11.88
CA ASN A 222 -10.75 14.88 12.86
C ASN A 222 -10.38 14.13 14.16
N LEU A 223 -9.14 13.59 14.27
CA LEU A 223 -8.71 12.84 15.45
C LEU A 223 -7.98 13.68 16.51
N GLY A 224 -7.82 14.99 16.31
CA GLY A 224 -7.03 15.88 17.19
C GLY A 224 -7.48 15.91 18.67
N ASN A 225 -8.73 15.58 18.97
CA ASN A 225 -9.26 15.53 20.33
C ASN A 225 -9.23 14.13 20.97
N HIS A 226 -8.81 13.09 20.22
CA HIS A 226 -8.66 11.73 20.75
C HIS A 226 -7.44 11.61 21.65
N LYS A 227 -7.38 10.53 22.43
CA LYS A 227 -6.31 10.28 23.40
C LYS A 227 -5.72 8.90 23.24
N ASN A 228 -4.39 8.83 23.42
CA ASN A 228 -3.65 7.58 23.53
C ASN A 228 -3.80 6.64 22.32
N LEU A 229 -3.98 7.18 21.13
CA LEU A 229 -4.07 6.38 19.92
C LEU A 229 -2.74 5.64 19.64
N GLY A 230 -2.85 4.46 19.07
CA GLY A 230 -1.73 3.70 18.52
C GLY A 230 -1.73 3.73 17.00
N LEU A 231 -0.57 3.46 16.39
CA LEU A 231 -0.43 3.31 14.95
C LEU A 231 0.24 1.97 14.63
N HIS A 232 -0.44 1.18 13.80
CA HIS A 232 0.06 -0.05 13.21
C HIS A 232 -0.56 -0.17 11.83
N THR A 233 0.17 0.22 10.81
CA THR A 233 -0.32 0.36 9.43
C THR A 233 0.73 -0.13 8.44
N GLU A 234 0.32 -0.57 7.26
CA GLU A 234 1.28 -0.91 6.22
C GLU A 234 1.99 0.33 5.67
N MET A 235 1.25 1.42 5.52
CA MET A 235 1.72 2.64 4.89
C MET A 235 1.57 3.84 5.82
N LEU A 236 2.55 4.76 5.74
CA LEU A 236 2.60 6.03 6.47
C LEU A 236 2.52 7.21 5.51
N SER A 237 1.75 8.25 5.87
CA SER A 237 1.67 9.53 5.14
C SER A 237 1.84 10.73 6.08
N ASP A 238 1.97 11.93 5.51
CA ASP A 238 2.19 13.19 6.26
C ASP A 238 1.11 13.46 7.33
N GLY A 239 -0.12 13.02 7.09
CA GLY A 239 -1.26 13.31 7.97
C GLY A 239 -1.12 12.80 9.40
N VAL A 240 -0.24 11.83 9.67
CA VAL A 240 -0.01 11.32 11.03
C VAL A 240 0.93 12.20 11.86
N ILE A 241 1.77 13.03 11.21
CA ILE A 241 2.81 13.81 11.87
C ILE A 241 2.23 14.72 12.96
N PRO A 242 1.20 15.55 12.68
CA PRO A 242 0.63 16.43 13.72
C PRO A 242 0.07 15.67 14.92
N LEU A 243 -0.49 14.47 14.71
CA LEU A 243 -1.05 13.66 15.79
C LEU A 243 0.02 12.98 16.64
N ILE A 244 1.17 12.65 16.06
CA ILE A 244 2.33 12.16 16.82
C ILE A 244 2.99 13.29 17.59
N GLU A 245 3.22 14.44 16.96
CA GLU A 245 3.83 15.62 17.58
C GLU A 245 3.00 16.17 18.75
N SER A 246 1.67 16.15 18.63
CA SER A 246 0.75 16.57 19.69
C SER A 246 0.53 15.52 20.80
N GLY A 247 1.06 14.29 20.63
CA GLY A 247 0.90 13.21 21.60
C GLY A 247 -0.46 12.50 21.54
N VAL A 248 -1.32 12.81 20.58
CA VAL A 248 -2.58 12.08 20.33
C VAL A 248 -2.26 10.64 19.96
N ILE A 249 -1.29 10.43 19.04
CA ILE A 249 -0.72 9.11 18.74
C ILE A 249 0.56 8.96 19.59
N ASN A 250 0.48 8.23 20.68
CA ASN A 250 1.62 7.97 21.58
C ASN A 250 1.89 6.46 21.76
N ASN A 251 1.08 5.60 21.16
CA ASN A 251 1.22 4.14 21.20
C ASN A 251 1.21 3.52 22.61
N SER A 252 0.75 4.25 23.63
CA SER A 252 0.82 3.82 25.03
C SER A 252 -0.13 2.66 25.36
N MET A 253 -1.25 2.54 24.63
CA MET A 253 -2.26 1.50 24.84
C MET A 253 -2.03 0.23 24.01
N LYS A 254 -1.07 0.24 23.09
CA LYS A 254 -0.71 -0.97 22.31
C LYS A 254 -0.21 -2.07 23.24
N LYS A 255 -0.59 -3.33 22.98
CA LYS A 255 -0.07 -4.49 23.70
C LYS A 255 1.29 -4.93 23.17
N ILE A 256 1.47 -4.89 21.85
CA ILE A 256 2.75 -5.17 21.21
C ILE A 256 3.32 -3.89 20.57
N ASN A 257 4.63 -3.79 20.49
CA ASN A 257 5.32 -2.57 20.02
C ASN A 257 4.86 -1.29 20.73
N ARG A 258 4.66 -1.38 22.05
CA ARG A 258 4.23 -0.24 22.87
C ARG A 258 5.21 0.92 22.75
N GLY A 259 4.70 2.14 22.60
CA GLY A 259 5.52 3.34 22.39
C GLY A 259 6.14 3.46 20.99
N LYS A 260 5.80 2.58 20.05
CA LYS A 260 6.32 2.59 18.68
C LYS A 260 5.18 2.58 17.66
N SER A 261 5.27 3.45 16.66
CA SER A 261 4.46 3.37 15.45
C SER A 261 5.07 2.34 14.52
N ILE A 262 4.25 1.43 14.00
CA ILE A 262 4.67 0.40 13.05
C ILE A 262 4.15 0.77 11.67
N THR A 263 5.05 0.70 10.68
CA THR A 263 4.73 0.82 9.27
C THR A 263 5.62 -0.13 8.45
N SER A 264 5.41 -0.23 7.17
CA SER A 264 6.23 -1.04 6.27
C SER A 264 6.81 -0.22 5.13
N PHE A 265 6.09 0.78 4.67
CA PHE A 265 6.56 1.76 3.71
C PHE A 265 5.89 3.12 3.93
N MET A 266 6.35 4.12 3.22
CA MET A 266 5.81 5.48 3.32
C MET A 266 5.82 6.20 1.99
N ILE A 267 4.80 7.01 1.78
CA ILE A 267 4.66 7.90 0.62
C ILE A 267 4.09 9.23 1.12
N GLY A 268 4.79 10.31 0.88
CA GLY A 268 4.39 11.64 1.31
C GLY A 268 5.28 12.71 0.73
N THR A 269 5.41 13.82 1.44
CA THR A 269 6.27 14.92 1.09
C THR A 269 7.64 14.82 1.77
N ARG A 270 8.55 15.71 1.47
CA ARG A 270 9.85 15.83 2.13
C ARG A 270 9.71 15.91 3.65
N ARG A 271 8.65 16.55 4.15
CA ARG A 271 8.36 16.63 5.58
C ARG A 271 8.25 15.26 6.24
N LEU A 272 7.59 14.31 5.57
CA LEU A 272 7.48 12.93 6.08
C LEU A 272 8.86 12.25 6.10
N TYR A 273 9.64 12.40 5.04
CA TYR A 273 10.95 11.76 4.94
C TYR A 273 11.95 12.31 5.97
N ASP A 274 11.92 13.62 6.22
CA ASP A 274 12.70 14.25 7.29
C ASP A 274 12.24 13.81 8.69
N PHE A 275 10.91 13.69 8.90
CA PHE A 275 10.34 13.26 10.17
C PHE A 275 10.73 11.82 10.57
N VAL A 276 10.82 10.92 9.61
CA VAL A 276 11.18 9.51 9.89
C VAL A 276 12.68 9.27 9.90
N ASN A 277 13.49 10.23 9.41
CA ASN A 277 14.95 10.08 9.39
C ASN A 277 15.51 9.97 10.80
N ASP A 278 16.15 8.85 11.06
CA ASP A 278 16.74 8.48 12.35
C ASP A 278 15.79 8.60 13.55
N ASN A 279 14.49 8.38 13.33
CA ASN A 279 13.45 8.46 14.35
C ASN A 279 13.14 7.07 14.93
N PRO A 280 13.64 6.73 16.13
CA PRO A 280 13.43 5.40 16.71
C PRO A 280 12.00 5.14 17.19
N ALA A 281 11.12 6.15 17.22
CA ALA A 281 9.70 5.97 17.53
C ALA A 281 8.91 5.36 16.36
N ILE A 282 9.44 5.44 15.14
CA ILE A 282 8.87 4.84 13.93
C ILE A 282 9.69 3.59 13.58
N ARG A 283 9.02 2.46 13.41
CA ARG A 283 9.65 1.21 12.98
C ARG A 283 9.08 0.78 11.63
N VAL A 284 9.95 0.68 10.65
CA VAL A 284 9.63 0.23 9.30
C VAL A 284 9.98 -1.25 9.19
N MET A 285 8.95 -2.08 9.12
CA MET A 285 9.05 -3.53 9.25
C MET A 285 8.84 -4.25 7.92
N ASP A 286 9.36 -5.47 7.81
CA ASP A 286 8.96 -6.39 6.74
C ASP A 286 7.44 -6.55 6.73
N ILE A 287 6.85 -6.58 5.53
CA ILE A 287 5.39 -6.60 5.38
C ILE A 287 4.76 -7.87 5.95
N SER A 288 5.49 -9.00 5.94
CA SER A 288 5.02 -10.24 6.55
C SER A 288 4.83 -10.16 8.06
N TYR A 289 5.45 -9.16 8.73
CA TYR A 289 5.19 -8.82 10.12
C TYR A 289 4.11 -7.76 10.27
N ALA A 290 4.22 -6.64 9.53
CA ALA A 290 3.31 -5.52 9.66
C ALA A 290 1.86 -5.91 9.34
N ASN A 291 1.67 -6.76 8.32
CA ASN A 291 0.37 -7.21 7.83
C ASN A 291 -0.05 -8.60 8.35
N ASP A 292 0.71 -9.21 9.26
CA ASP A 292 0.31 -10.48 9.86
C ASP A 292 -0.94 -10.28 10.74
N THR A 293 -2.03 -10.95 10.40
CA THR A 293 -3.28 -10.90 11.17
C THR A 293 -3.10 -11.35 12.61
N SER A 294 -2.15 -12.27 12.89
CA SER A 294 -1.81 -12.72 14.25
C SER A 294 -1.11 -11.63 15.06
N VAL A 295 -0.36 -10.76 14.40
CA VAL A 295 0.29 -9.58 14.99
C VAL A 295 -0.74 -8.46 15.18
N ILE A 296 -1.48 -8.12 14.13
CA ILE A 296 -2.48 -7.03 14.12
C ILE A 296 -3.48 -7.20 15.27
N ARG A 297 -4.11 -8.37 15.38
CA ARG A 297 -5.18 -8.67 16.37
C ARG A 297 -4.73 -8.63 17.83
N GLN A 298 -3.42 -8.63 18.11
CA GLN A 298 -2.91 -8.54 19.48
C GLN A 298 -3.11 -7.15 20.10
N ASN A 299 -3.18 -6.11 19.26
CA ASN A 299 -3.53 -4.78 19.74
C ASN A 299 -5.05 -4.67 19.93
N PRO A 300 -5.55 -4.03 20.99
CA PRO A 300 -6.98 -3.84 21.20
C PRO A 300 -7.52 -2.74 20.28
N GLN A 301 -8.83 -2.81 20.01
CA GLN A 301 -9.57 -1.77 19.27
C GLN A 301 -8.92 -1.39 17.94
N VAL A 302 -8.36 -2.37 17.23
CA VAL A 302 -7.78 -2.11 15.90
C VAL A 302 -8.85 -1.54 14.99
N THR A 303 -8.66 -0.29 14.56
CA THR A 303 -9.55 0.40 13.65
C THR A 303 -8.87 0.46 12.28
N ALA A 304 -9.30 -0.45 11.39
CA ALA A 304 -8.77 -0.58 10.05
C ALA A 304 -9.63 0.19 9.05
N ILE A 305 -9.06 1.22 8.42
CA ILE A 305 -9.77 2.15 7.54
C ILE A 305 -9.27 1.96 6.12
N ASN A 306 -10.11 1.36 5.29
CA ASN A 306 -9.81 1.03 3.90
C ASN A 306 -10.88 1.61 2.97
N SER A 307 -10.60 1.63 1.67
CA SER A 307 -11.51 2.15 0.66
C SER A 307 -11.90 1.09 -0.36
N ALA A 308 -12.87 1.42 -1.23
CA ALA A 308 -13.34 0.55 -2.28
C ALA A 308 -13.56 1.32 -3.59
N ILE A 309 -13.52 0.60 -4.71
CA ILE A 309 -13.98 1.07 -6.01
C ILE A 309 -15.51 0.99 -6.06
N GLU A 310 -16.06 -0.18 -5.69
CA GLU A 310 -17.51 -0.40 -5.58
C GLU A 310 -17.83 -1.54 -4.60
N LEU A 311 -19.04 -1.59 -4.12
CA LEU A 311 -19.56 -2.71 -3.31
C LEU A 311 -20.99 -3.07 -3.71
N ASP A 312 -21.35 -4.36 -3.63
CA ASP A 312 -22.68 -4.85 -3.97
C ASP A 312 -23.63 -4.85 -2.77
N LEU A 313 -24.93 -5.04 -3.02
CA LEU A 313 -25.98 -5.07 -1.98
C LEU A 313 -25.84 -6.21 -0.97
N THR A 314 -24.95 -7.18 -1.18
CA THR A 314 -24.62 -8.23 -0.21
C THR A 314 -23.41 -7.89 0.66
N GLY A 315 -22.65 -6.86 0.28
CA GLY A 315 -21.42 -6.44 0.95
C GLY A 315 -20.15 -7.06 0.39
N GLN A 316 -20.14 -7.54 -0.86
CA GLN A 316 -18.91 -7.87 -1.57
C GLN A 316 -18.23 -6.57 -1.99
N VAL A 317 -16.93 -6.45 -1.75
CA VAL A 317 -16.14 -5.23 -2.00
C VAL A 317 -15.12 -5.49 -3.09
N CYS A 318 -15.18 -4.70 -4.17
CA CYS A 318 -14.13 -4.58 -5.16
C CYS A 318 -13.27 -3.35 -4.83
N ALA A 319 -11.94 -3.53 -4.75
CA ALA A 319 -11.00 -2.46 -4.47
C ALA A 319 -9.81 -2.43 -5.46
N ASP A 320 -9.66 -3.43 -6.32
CA ASP A 320 -8.51 -3.62 -7.18
C ASP A 320 -8.77 -3.45 -8.68
N SER A 321 -10.04 -3.57 -9.12
CA SER A 321 -10.38 -3.61 -10.54
C SER A 321 -11.65 -2.83 -10.90
N ILE A 322 -11.78 -2.43 -12.16
CA ILE A 322 -12.98 -1.82 -12.73
C ILE A 322 -13.47 -2.76 -13.85
N GLY A 323 -14.35 -3.69 -13.50
CA GLY A 323 -14.63 -4.82 -14.36
C GLY A 323 -13.36 -5.65 -14.58
N THR A 324 -13.01 -5.90 -15.84
CA THR A 324 -11.79 -6.64 -16.20
C THR A 324 -10.51 -5.78 -16.20
N TYR A 325 -10.62 -4.46 -16.04
CA TYR A 325 -9.45 -3.57 -16.03
C TYR A 325 -8.79 -3.56 -14.65
N GLN A 326 -7.54 -4.06 -14.55
CA GLN A 326 -6.78 -4.06 -13.31
C GLN A 326 -6.33 -2.63 -12.97
N TYR A 327 -6.89 -2.07 -11.90
CA TYR A 327 -6.69 -0.68 -11.50
C TYR A 327 -5.66 -0.53 -10.39
N SER A 328 -5.64 -1.50 -9.46
CA SER A 328 -4.80 -1.52 -8.26
C SER A 328 -4.40 -2.97 -7.94
N GLY A 329 -4.32 -3.35 -6.70
CA GLY A 329 -4.04 -4.71 -6.24
C GLY A 329 -4.83 -5.04 -4.99
N ILE A 330 -4.78 -6.29 -4.57
CA ILE A 330 -5.38 -6.74 -3.31
C ILE A 330 -4.75 -5.97 -2.14
N GLY A 331 -3.41 -5.84 -2.14
CA GLY A 331 -2.69 -5.14 -1.10
C GLY A 331 -2.87 -5.77 0.28
N GLY A 332 -2.84 -4.92 1.31
CA GLY A 332 -3.05 -5.35 2.70
C GLY A 332 -4.46 -5.12 3.24
N GLN A 333 -5.42 -4.72 2.39
CA GLN A 333 -6.79 -4.44 2.84
C GLN A 333 -7.38 -5.61 3.62
N MET A 334 -7.30 -6.84 3.08
CA MET A 334 -7.82 -8.03 3.77
C MET A 334 -7.03 -8.40 5.02
N ASP A 335 -5.72 -8.22 5.01
CA ASP A 335 -4.87 -8.47 6.18
C ASP A 335 -5.39 -7.65 7.39
N PHE A 336 -5.62 -6.35 7.18
CA PHE A 336 -6.09 -5.44 8.24
C PHE A 336 -7.58 -5.56 8.55
N ILE A 337 -8.44 -5.73 7.56
CA ILE A 337 -9.88 -5.97 7.77
C ILE A 337 -10.08 -7.23 8.62
N HIS A 338 -9.37 -8.32 8.28
CA HIS A 338 -9.45 -9.57 9.05
C HIS A 338 -8.79 -9.40 10.41
N GLY A 339 -7.58 -8.84 10.50
CA GLY A 339 -6.90 -8.59 11.76
C GLY A 339 -7.73 -7.73 12.73
N ALA A 340 -8.37 -6.67 12.24
CA ALA A 340 -9.26 -5.83 13.02
C ALA A 340 -10.53 -6.57 13.47
N SER A 341 -11.11 -7.43 12.63
CA SER A 341 -12.29 -8.21 13.00
C SER A 341 -12.03 -9.19 14.15
N LEU A 342 -10.78 -9.63 14.30
CA LEU A 342 -10.32 -10.54 15.36
C LEU A 342 -9.78 -9.80 16.60
N SER A 343 -9.55 -8.49 16.51
CA SER A 343 -9.10 -7.67 17.63
C SER A 343 -10.24 -7.41 18.61
N PRO A 344 -10.03 -7.50 19.94
CA PRO A 344 -11.05 -7.12 20.92
C PRO A 344 -11.49 -5.68 20.73
N GLY A 345 -12.78 -5.46 20.44
CA GLY A 345 -13.33 -4.12 20.16
C GLY A 345 -12.93 -3.55 18.79
N GLY A 346 -12.36 -4.37 17.92
CA GLY A 346 -11.87 -3.92 16.62
C GLY A 346 -12.97 -3.49 15.64
N ARG A 347 -12.64 -2.60 14.73
CA ARG A 347 -13.55 -1.97 13.77
C ARG A 347 -12.99 -2.01 12.36
N PRO A 348 -13.29 -3.06 11.58
CA PRO A 348 -13.03 -3.07 10.14
C PRO A 348 -13.97 -2.10 9.43
N ILE A 349 -13.42 -1.12 8.70
CA ILE A 349 -14.17 -0.04 8.05
C ILE A 349 -13.82 0.00 6.56
N ILE A 350 -14.85 0.02 5.72
CA ILE A 350 -14.76 0.38 4.29
C ILE A 350 -15.43 1.75 4.12
N ALA A 351 -14.65 2.75 3.71
CA ALA A 351 -15.10 4.12 3.53
C ALA A 351 -14.90 4.56 2.08
N LEU A 352 -15.97 5.05 1.45
CA LEU A 352 -15.95 5.46 0.05
C LEU A 352 -17.01 6.54 -0.23
N PRO A 353 -16.78 7.47 -1.19
CA PRO A 353 -17.85 8.32 -1.70
C PRO A 353 -18.95 7.46 -2.33
N SER A 354 -20.19 7.83 -2.16
CA SER A 354 -21.33 7.08 -2.71
C SER A 354 -21.36 7.06 -4.24
N VAL A 355 -20.77 8.08 -4.87
CA VAL A 355 -20.63 8.20 -6.34
C VAL A 355 -19.22 8.56 -6.74
N THR A 356 -18.89 8.28 -7.99
CA THR A 356 -17.68 8.77 -8.65
C THR A 356 -17.80 10.26 -9.00
N SER A 357 -16.71 10.90 -9.42
CA SER A 357 -16.73 12.27 -9.96
C SER A 357 -17.64 12.45 -11.20
N LYS A 358 -18.02 11.34 -11.85
CA LYS A 358 -18.94 11.31 -12.98
C LYS A 358 -20.39 10.98 -12.57
N GLY A 359 -20.71 10.95 -11.27
CA GLY A 359 -22.04 10.63 -10.75
C GLY A 359 -22.44 9.14 -10.81
N ILE A 360 -21.49 8.23 -11.10
CA ILE A 360 -21.78 6.78 -11.15
C ILE A 360 -21.79 6.23 -9.72
N SER A 361 -22.85 5.48 -9.35
CA SER A 361 -22.96 4.86 -8.03
C SER A 361 -21.82 3.87 -7.76
N ARG A 362 -21.28 3.91 -6.54
CA ARG A 362 -20.32 2.93 -6.03
C ARG A 362 -20.97 1.85 -5.17
N ILE A 363 -22.23 2.04 -4.80
CA ILE A 363 -23.09 0.99 -4.24
C ILE A 363 -23.91 0.45 -5.39
N VAL A 364 -23.76 -0.84 -5.71
CA VAL A 364 -24.30 -1.44 -6.93
C VAL A 364 -25.11 -2.70 -6.63
N PRO A 365 -26.08 -3.09 -7.47
CA PRO A 365 -26.81 -4.35 -7.28
C PRO A 365 -25.90 -5.59 -7.31
N PHE A 366 -24.96 -5.60 -8.24
CA PHE A 366 -23.91 -6.61 -8.47
C PHE A 366 -22.62 -5.88 -8.82
N LEU A 367 -21.48 -6.41 -8.40
CA LEU A 367 -20.19 -5.93 -8.91
C LEU A 367 -20.14 -6.04 -10.42
N LYS A 368 -19.38 -5.18 -11.08
CA LYS A 368 -19.18 -5.27 -12.54
C LYS A 368 -18.68 -6.65 -12.92
N GLU A 369 -19.06 -7.11 -14.09
CA GLU A 369 -18.55 -8.36 -14.66
C GLU A 369 -17.02 -8.32 -14.75
N GLY A 370 -16.37 -9.37 -14.25
CA GLY A 370 -14.91 -9.48 -14.17
C GLY A 370 -14.26 -8.75 -13.00
N ALA A 371 -15.01 -8.01 -12.17
CA ALA A 371 -14.47 -7.34 -11.00
C ALA A 371 -14.06 -8.33 -9.90
N GLY A 372 -12.87 -8.10 -9.31
CA GLY A 372 -12.36 -8.89 -8.19
C GLY A 372 -13.10 -8.60 -6.89
N VAL A 373 -13.24 -9.61 -6.03
CA VAL A 373 -13.74 -9.45 -4.66
C VAL A 373 -12.55 -9.41 -3.70
N VAL A 374 -12.10 -8.21 -3.34
CA VAL A 374 -10.98 -8.02 -2.42
C VAL A 374 -11.39 -8.29 -0.98
N THR A 375 -12.52 -7.73 -0.52
CA THR A 375 -13.08 -8.04 0.79
C THR A 375 -14.40 -8.78 0.63
N THR A 376 -14.47 -10.00 1.17
CA THR A 376 -15.67 -10.82 1.05
C THR A 376 -16.80 -10.28 1.91
N ARG A 377 -18.04 -10.65 1.58
CA ARG A 377 -19.23 -10.29 2.36
C ARG A 377 -19.20 -10.81 3.81
N GLY A 378 -18.37 -11.79 4.12
CA GLY A 378 -18.18 -12.30 5.47
C GLY A 378 -17.26 -11.46 6.35
N HIS A 379 -16.36 -10.69 5.74
CA HIS A 379 -15.34 -9.90 6.44
C HIS A 379 -15.73 -8.43 6.62
N ILE A 380 -16.71 -7.93 5.84
CA ILE A 380 -17.13 -6.53 5.92
C ILE A 380 -17.98 -6.29 7.18
N HIS A 381 -17.60 -5.28 7.98
CA HIS A 381 -18.40 -4.83 9.11
C HIS A 381 -18.95 -3.43 8.87
N TRP A 382 -18.16 -2.39 9.02
CA TRP A 382 -18.61 -1.02 8.85
C TRP A 382 -18.44 -0.55 7.41
N VAL A 383 -19.49 0.09 6.90
CA VAL A 383 -19.47 0.84 5.63
C VAL A 383 -19.81 2.27 5.93
N VAL A 384 -19.04 3.21 5.35
CA VAL A 384 -19.20 4.64 5.56
C VAL A 384 -19.21 5.36 4.22
N THR A 385 -20.20 6.21 4.01
CA THR A 385 -20.26 7.19 2.92
C THR A 385 -20.56 8.58 3.49
N GLU A 386 -20.66 9.59 2.64
CA GLU A 386 -21.11 10.93 3.03
C GLU A 386 -22.55 10.96 3.57
N TYR A 387 -23.36 9.92 3.32
CA TYR A 387 -24.75 9.78 3.80
C TYR A 387 -24.87 9.07 5.15
N GLY A 388 -23.75 8.67 5.75
CA GLY A 388 -23.74 8.05 7.07
C GLY A 388 -22.88 6.81 7.18
N LYS A 389 -23.16 5.98 8.19
CA LYS A 389 -22.41 4.78 8.51
C LYS A 389 -23.35 3.65 8.94
N VAL A 390 -23.08 2.43 8.49
CA VAL A 390 -23.84 1.23 8.88
C VAL A 390 -22.90 0.09 9.25
N ASN A 391 -23.32 -0.72 10.23
CA ASN A 391 -22.64 -1.97 10.55
C ASN A 391 -23.40 -3.14 9.92
N LEU A 392 -22.72 -3.93 9.09
CA LEU A 392 -23.30 -5.07 8.39
C LEU A 392 -23.09 -6.41 9.12
N PHE A 393 -22.28 -6.42 10.19
CA PHE A 393 -22.01 -7.63 10.94
C PHE A 393 -23.29 -8.18 11.58
N GLY A 394 -23.56 -9.47 11.40
CA GLY A 394 -24.77 -10.13 11.89
C GLY A 394 -26.06 -9.84 11.09
N LYS A 395 -26.02 -9.02 10.03
CA LYS A 395 -27.18 -8.70 9.20
C LYS A 395 -27.39 -9.73 8.08
N SER A 396 -28.66 -10.11 7.85
CA SER A 396 -29.09 -10.90 6.70
C SER A 396 -28.95 -10.11 5.40
N PHE A 397 -28.99 -10.77 4.23
CA PHE A 397 -28.91 -10.08 2.92
C PHE A 397 -29.97 -8.98 2.75
N LYS A 398 -31.21 -9.22 3.16
CA LYS A 398 -32.28 -8.22 3.10
C LYS A 398 -31.97 -7.01 3.98
N GLN A 399 -31.45 -7.23 5.18
CA GLN A 399 -31.04 -6.16 6.09
C GLN A 399 -29.82 -5.39 5.59
N ARG A 400 -28.84 -6.10 4.99
CA ARG A 400 -27.66 -5.49 4.37
C ARG A 400 -28.04 -4.59 3.20
N ALA A 401 -28.87 -5.09 2.29
CA ALA A 401 -29.31 -4.34 1.13
C ALA A 401 -30.01 -3.04 1.54
N LYS A 402 -30.98 -3.10 2.48
CA LYS A 402 -31.64 -1.89 3.02
C LYS A 402 -30.64 -0.91 3.66
N ALA A 403 -29.71 -1.42 4.46
CA ALA A 403 -28.69 -0.59 5.09
C ALA A 403 -27.74 0.07 4.07
N LEU A 404 -27.32 -0.66 3.04
CA LEU A 404 -26.45 -0.12 2.00
C LEU A 404 -27.15 0.88 1.09
N ILE A 405 -28.43 0.66 0.77
CA ILE A 405 -29.26 1.61 0.00
C ILE A 405 -29.37 2.96 0.72
N SER A 406 -29.47 2.97 2.07
CA SER A 406 -29.51 4.22 2.85
C SER A 406 -28.21 5.03 2.74
N LEU A 407 -27.06 4.38 2.43
CA LEU A 407 -25.75 5.01 2.22
C LEU A 407 -25.53 5.45 0.76
N ALA A 408 -26.38 5.03 -0.17
CA ALA A 408 -26.25 5.41 -1.58
C ALA A 408 -26.68 6.87 -1.81
N HIS A 409 -26.14 7.46 -2.87
CA HIS A 409 -26.60 8.77 -3.33
C HIS A 409 -28.10 8.74 -3.62
N PRO A 410 -28.89 9.77 -3.22
CA PRO A 410 -30.35 9.77 -3.39
C PRO A 410 -30.82 9.39 -4.80
N ASP A 411 -30.18 9.92 -5.83
CA ASP A 411 -30.53 9.69 -7.24
C ASP A 411 -30.44 8.22 -7.68
N HIS A 412 -29.73 7.37 -6.92
CA HIS A 412 -29.54 5.96 -7.24
C HIS A 412 -30.39 5.02 -6.36
N ARG A 413 -31.03 5.53 -5.29
CA ARG A 413 -31.73 4.69 -4.30
C ARG A 413 -32.87 3.92 -4.92
N GLU A 414 -33.73 4.58 -5.72
CA GLU A 414 -34.88 3.93 -6.36
C GLU A 414 -34.44 2.75 -7.24
N GLN A 415 -33.41 2.92 -8.05
CA GLN A 415 -32.85 1.83 -8.87
C GLN A 415 -32.36 0.67 -8.00
N LEU A 416 -31.67 0.99 -6.90
CA LEU A 416 -31.16 -0.02 -5.97
C LEU A 416 -32.28 -0.74 -5.22
N GLU A 417 -33.38 -0.05 -4.87
CA GLU A 417 -34.57 -0.63 -4.24
C GLU A 417 -35.26 -1.61 -5.19
N ARG A 418 -35.41 -1.25 -6.46
CA ARG A 418 -35.96 -2.16 -7.49
C ARG A 418 -35.11 -3.43 -7.60
N ALA A 419 -33.80 -3.29 -7.74
CA ALA A 419 -32.86 -4.42 -7.81
C ALA A 419 -32.92 -5.26 -6.53
N CYS A 420 -33.02 -4.62 -5.35
CA CYS A 420 -33.20 -5.28 -4.07
C CYS A 420 -34.49 -6.13 -4.03
N PHE A 421 -35.61 -5.56 -4.50
CA PHE A 421 -36.85 -6.29 -4.59
C PHE A 421 -36.76 -7.49 -5.53
N GLU A 422 -36.21 -7.30 -6.72
CA GLU A 422 -36.01 -8.38 -7.70
C GLU A 422 -35.17 -9.53 -7.14
N ARG A 423 -34.08 -9.19 -6.45
CA ARG A 423 -33.14 -10.16 -5.93
C ARG A 423 -33.59 -10.85 -4.64
N PHE A 424 -34.17 -10.11 -3.72
CA PHE A 424 -34.41 -10.57 -2.34
C PHE A 424 -35.90 -10.61 -1.97
N LYS A 425 -36.79 -10.14 -2.84
CA LYS A 425 -38.26 -10.08 -2.62
C LYS A 425 -38.63 -9.26 -1.37
N VAL A 426 -38.02 -8.05 -1.23
CA VAL A 426 -38.16 -7.18 -0.04
C VAL A 426 -38.06 -5.71 -0.43
#